data_b646aa63f2ebb90e223f03d0ba03644c
#
_entry.id   b646aa63f2ebb90e223f03d0ba03644c
#
_cell.length_a   1.000
_cell.length_b   1.000
_cell.length_c   1.000
_cell.angle_alpha   90.00
_cell.angle_beta   90.00
_cell.angle_gamma   90.00
#
_symmetry.space_group_name_H-M   'P 1'
#
loop_
_entity.id
_entity.type
_entity.pdbx_description
1 polymer ?
#
loop_
_entity_poly.entity_id
_entity_poly.type
_entity_poly.pdbx_seq_one_letter_code
_entity_poly.pdbx_strand_id
1 'polypeptide(L)'
;VADCGFLGAVAAGFLGGGAALLAGKACSYLPESLDGMKPMLFYPLFGILIAGVVMAICRPWIKALDLLINSTIVSLDGLPGILLGAVLGGMMSADMGGPLNKTAYAFGVAEVTAFSAAAGQYQVMAAVMAGGMVPPLGIALCTTLFTSYFTEEERKKGKSNYMMGLTFNTEGAIPFAERHACVRAACLLGSAVSGALSMFFGCGVMVPHGGIFVIWMISNPIGFLAAVIAGSVITMMAMGIGVKRK
;
A
#
# COMPACT_ATOMS: atom_id res chain seq x y z
N VAL A 1 -4.00 15.64 17.72
CA VAL A 1 -3.77 15.10 16.36
C VAL A 1 -2.64 14.07 16.39
N ALA A 2 -1.63 14.27 17.25
CA ALA A 2 -0.44 13.42 17.31
C ALA A 2 -0.71 11.94 17.68
N ASP A 3 -1.84 11.62 18.34
CA ASP A 3 -2.12 10.25 18.79
C ASP A 3 -3.07 9.46 17.88
N CYS A 4 -3.28 9.88 16.65
CA CYS A 4 -4.19 9.23 15.72
C CYS A 4 -3.47 8.35 14.69
N GLY A 5 -2.15 8.18 14.84
CA GLY A 5 -1.35 7.35 13.97
C GLY A 5 -1.47 7.71 12.48
N PHE A 6 -1.24 6.71 11.65
CA PHE A 6 -1.34 6.87 10.19
C PHE A 6 -2.76 7.13 9.70
N LEU A 7 -3.77 6.46 10.26
CA LEU A 7 -5.17 6.70 9.90
C LEU A 7 -5.55 8.17 10.12
N GLY A 8 -5.01 8.77 11.20
CA GLY A 8 -5.16 10.21 11.45
C GLY A 8 -4.50 11.06 10.38
N ALA A 9 -3.33 10.69 9.88
CA ALA A 9 -2.66 11.43 8.80
C ALA A 9 -3.43 11.37 7.47
N VAL A 10 -3.94 10.19 7.11
CA VAL A 10 -4.80 10.00 5.92
C VAL A 10 -6.08 10.82 6.05
N ALA A 11 -6.78 10.70 7.17
CA ALA A 11 -7.99 11.48 7.43
C ALA A 11 -7.71 12.99 7.38
N ALA A 12 -6.61 13.45 7.98
CA ALA A 12 -6.19 14.85 7.94
C ALA A 12 -5.90 15.34 6.51
N GLY A 13 -5.36 14.49 5.63
CA GLY A 13 -5.14 14.83 4.23
C GLY A 13 -6.46 15.09 3.49
N PHE A 14 -7.44 14.20 3.62
CA PHE A 14 -8.77 14.38 3.02
C PHE A 14 -9.52 15.56 3.60
N LEU A 15 -9.54 15.67 4.92
CA LEU A 15 -10.21 16.77 5.61
C LEU A 15 -9.52 18.11 5.33
N GLY A 16 -8.19 18.11 5.19
CA GLY A 16 -7.41 19.29 4.81
C GLY A 16 -7.77 19.80 3.42
N GLY A 17 -7.95 18.89 2.45
CA GLY A 17 -8.45 19.25 1.11
C GLY A 17 -9.84 19.88 1.16
N GLY A 18 -10.78 19.27 1.90
CA GLY A 18 -12.11 19.82 2.14
C GLY A 18 -12.07 21.18 2.86
N ALA A 19 -11.21 21.31 3.87
CA ALA A 19 -11.01 22.55 4.61
C ALA A 19 -10.47 23.69 3.71
N ALA A 20 -9.55 23.38 2.79
CA ALA A 20 -9.02 24.33 1.83
C ALA A 20 -10.10 24.85 0.88
N LEU A 21 -11.01 23.99 0.42
CA LEU A 21 -12.16 24.38 -0.40
C LEU A 21 -13.12 25.28 0.37
N LEU A 22 -13.43 24.94 1.63
CA LEU A 22 -14.28 25.74 2.49
C LEU A 22 -13.63 27.10 2.82
N ALA A 23 -12.34 27.12 3.10
CA ALA A 23 -11.59 28.37 3.32
C ALA A 23 -11.61 29.27 2.08
N GLY A 24 -11.41 28.69 0.89
CA GLY A 24 -11.52 29.41 -0.39
C GLY A 24 -12.90 30.05 -0.57
N LYS A 25 -13.96 29.28 -0.29
CA LYS A 25 -15.34 29.78 -0.37
C LYS A 25 -15.65 30.85 0.70
N ALA A 26 -15.17 30.68 1.92
CA ALA A 26 -15.33 31.71 2.96
C ALA A 26 -14.56 33.00 2.61
N CYS A 27 -13.37 32.89 2.05
CA CYS A 27 -12.57 34.04 1.65
C CYS A 27 -13.13 34.79 0.41
N SER A 28 -14.03 34.17 -0.37
CA SER A 28 -14.68 34.85 -1.50
C SER A 28 -15.62 35.98 -1.06
N TYR A 29 -16.06 35.98 0.20
CA TYR A 29 -16.88 37.05 0.79
C TYR A 29 -16.04 38.25 1.31
N LEU A 30 -14.71 38.15 1.31
CA LEU A 30 -13.82 39.23 1.72
C LEU A 30 -13.71 40.30 0.62
N PRO A 31 -13.57 41.60 1.00
CA PRO A 31 -13.43 42.71 0.07
C PRO A 31 -12.26 42.50 -0.93
N GLU A 32 -12.41 43.00 -2.15
CA GLU A 32 -11.38 42.95 -3.20
C GLU A 32 -10.04 43.62 -2.77
N SER A 33 -10.09 44.57 -1.87
CA SER A 33 -8.87 45.21 -1.31
C SER A 33 -7.95 44.22 -0.59
N LEU A 34 -8.44 43.03 -0.22
CA LEU A 34 -7.69 41.99 0.46
C LEU A 34 -7.28 40.83 -0.47
N ASP A 35 -7.55 40.90 -1.77
CA ASP A 35 -7.30 39.80 -2.73
C ASP A 35 -5.84 39.33 -2.72
N GLY A 36 -4.90 40.26 -2.60
CA GLY A 36 -3.48 39.90 -2.50
C GLY A 36 -3.12 39.12 -1.25
N MET A 37 -3.89 39.28 -0.17
CA MET A 37 -3.65 38.56 1.11
C MET A 37 -4.37 37.23 1.19
N LYS A 38 -5.40 37.01 0.38
CA LYS A 38 -6.21 35.77 0.42
C LYS A 38 -5.36 34.50 0.31
N PRO A 39 -4.49 34.36 -0.73
CA PRO A 39 -3.70 33.12 -0.87
C PRO A 39 -2.55 33.00 0.13
N MET A 40 -1.98 34.12 0.59
CA MET A 40 -0.81 34.11 1.47
C MET A 40 -1.17 33.92 2.94
N LEU A 41 -2.28 34.50 3.39
CA LEU A 41 -2.65 34.53 4.80
C LEU A 41 -3.96 33.80 5.08
N PHE A 42 -5.06 34.15 4.43
CA PHE A 42 -6.39 33.69 4.81
C PHE A 42 -6.62 32.22 4.44
N TYR A 43 -6.20 31.74 3.26
CA TYR A 43 -6.38 30.36 2.87
C TYR A 43 -5.61 29.39 3.78
N PRO A 44 -4.30 29.61 4.07
CA PRO A 44 -3.58 28.75 5.00
C PRO A 44 -4.15 28.84 6.43
N LEU A 45 -4.44 30.05 6.91
CA LEU A 45 -4.95 30.27 8.27
C LEU A 45 -6.28 29.54 8.49
N PHE A 46 -7.28 29.82 7.66
CA PHE A 46 -8.60 29.20 7.79
C PHE A 46 -8.55 27.70 7.44
N GLY A 47 -7.75 27.31 6.44
CA GLY A 47 -7.59 25.91 6.08
C GLY A 47 -7.04 25.07 7.24
N ILE A 48 -5.96 25.54 7.89
CA ILE A 48 -5.36 24.85 9.05
C ILE A 48 -6.33 24.85 10.24
N LEU A 49 -7.01 25.97 10.49
CA LEU A 49 -7.92 26.08 11.62
C LEU A 49 -9.14 25.18 11.46
N ILE A 50 -9.77 25.15 10.29
CA ILE A 50 -10.89 24.27 9.96
C ILE A 50 -10.44 22.81 10.03
N ALA A 51 -9.34 22.45 9.39
CA ALA A 51 -8.81 21.09 9.42
C ALA A 51 -8.49 20.64 10.86
N GLY A 52 -7.87 21.51 11.66
CA GLY A 52 -7.57 21.24 13.06
C GLY A 52 -8.79 20.99 13.93
N VAL A 53 -9.83 21.81 13.79
CA VAL A 53 -11.10 21.64 14.52
C VAL A 53 -11.80 20.34 14.11
N VAL A 54 -11.92 20.09 12.81
CA VAL A 54 -12.56 18.87 12.30
C VAL A 54 -11.79 17.62 12.75
N MET A 55 -10.46 17.65 12.68
CA MET A 55 -9.63 16.55 13.18
C MET A 55 -9.78 16.34 14.69
N ALA A 56 -9.89 17.41 15.48
CA ALA A 56 -10.12 17.31 16.92
C ALA A 56 -11.45 16.60 17.24
N ILE A 57 -12.49 16.88 16.46
CA ILE A 57 -13.80 16.23 16.58
C ILE A 57 -13.73 14.77 16.13
N CYS A 58 -13.04 14.46 15.03
CA CYS A 58 -12.90 13.10 14.48
C CYS A 58 -11.92 12.22 15.26
N ARG A 59 -11.02 12.81 16.07
CA ARG A 59 -9.96 12.11 16.81
C ARG A 59 -10.45 10.86 17.58
N PRO A 60 -11.52 10.89 18.39
CA PRO A 60 -11.93 9.72 19.17
C PRO A 60 -12.34 8.54 18.28
N TRP A 61 -12.98 8.80 17.15
CA TRP A 61 -13.41 7.77 16.21
C TRP A 61 -12.22 7.16 15.45
N ILE A 62 -11.30 8.01 15.01
CA ILE A 62 -10.07 7.58 14.32
C ILE A 62 -9.20 6.74 15.27
N LYS A 63 -9.04 7.18 16.52
CA LYS A 63 -8.30 6.46 17.53
C LYS A 63 -8.95 5.12 17.90
N ALA A 64 -10.27 5.07 18.00
CA ALA A 64 -11.00 3.83 18.26
C ALA A 64 -10.80 2.82 17.10
N LEU A 65 -10.84 3.30 15.86
CA LEU A 65 -10.59 2.46 14.68
C LEU A 65 -9.14 1.95 14.65
N ASP A 66 -8.17 2.80 14.93
CA ASP A 66 -6.75 2.45 15.00
C ASP A 66 -6.49 1.39 16.07
N LEU A 67 -7.06 1.57 17.27
CA LEU A 67 -6.99 0.60 18.36
C LEU A 67 -7.68 -0.73 18.01
N LEU A 68 -8.83 -0.69 17.34
CA LEU A 68 -9.53 -1.90 16.89
C LEU A 68 -8.67 -2.69 15.90
N ILE A 69 -8.09 -2.01 14.91
CA ILE A 69 -7.20 -2.63 13.94
C ILE A 69 -5.98 -3.23 14.63
N ASN A 70 -5.30 -2.45 15.46
CA ASN A 70 -4.11 -2.91 16.18
C ASN A 70 -4.42 -4.08 17.13
N SER A 71 -5.52 -4.02 17.89
CA SER A 71 -5.90 -5.12 18.79
C SER A 71 -6.26 -6.39 18.04
N THR A 72 -6.93 -6.26 16.90
CA THR A 72 -7.26 -7.41 16.04
C THR A 72 -5.97 -8.08 15.52
N ILE A 73 -4.99 -7.28 15.13
CA ILE A 73 -3.72 -7.76 14.59
C ILE A 73 -2.86 -8.43 15.68
N VAL A 74 -2.72 -7.80 16.85
CA VAL A 74 -1.96 -8.36 17.99
C VAL A 74 -2.60 -9.66 18.51
N SER A 75 -3.91 -9.85 18.36
CA SER A 75 -4.60 -11.09 18.71
C SER A 75 -4.35 -12.25 17.74
N LEU A 76 -3.66 -11.99 16.63
CA LEU A 76 -3.44 -12.94 15.54
C LEU A 76 -2.02 -13.53 15.58
N ASP A 77 -1.69 -14.35 16.60
CA ASP A 77 -0.45 -15.11 16.65
C ASP A 77 -0.62 -16.54 16.07
N GLY A 78 0.36 -17.03 15.34
CA GLY A 78 0.39 -18.38 14.78
C GLY A 78 -0.35 -18.52 13.44
N LEU A 79 -1.28 -19.47 13.31
CA LEU A 79 -2.11 -19.66 12.10
C LEU A 79 -2.82 -18.37 11.68
N PRO A 80 -3.33 -17.59 12.65
CA PRO A 80 -3.80 -16.25 12.38
C PRO A 80 -2.75 -15.30 11.76
N GLY A 81 -1.45 -15.42 12.11
CA GLY A 81 -0.39 -14.62 11.50
C GLY A 81 -0.28 -14.84 9.98
N ILE A 82 -0.40 -16.07 9.49
CA ILE A 82 -0.40 -16.38 8.06
C ILE A 82 -1.59 -15.71 7.35
N LEU A 83 -2.77 -15.74 7.98
CA LEU A 83 -3.96 -15.05 7.46
C LEU A 83 -3.78 -13.54 7.44
N LEU A 84 -3.15 -12.97 8.46
CA LEU A 84 -2.79 -11.56 8.48
C LEU A 84 -1.86 -11.22 7.31
N GLY A 85 -0.82 -12.03 7.08
CA GLY A 85 0.07 -11.88 5.93
C GLY A 85 -0.68 -11.94 4.60
N ALA A 86 -1.66 -12.85 4.47
CA ALA A 86 -2.51 -12.93 3.29
C ALA A 86 -3.35 -11.65 3.09
N VAL A 87 -3.95 -11.14 4.15
CA VAL A 87 -4.76 -9.91 4.09
C VAL A 87 -3.90 -8.71 3.72
N LEU A 88 -2.77 -8.50 4.42
CA LEU A 88 -1.88 -7.38 4.17
C LEU A 88 -1.25 -7.45 2.78
N GLY A 89 -0.77 -8.63 2.38
CA GLY A 89 -0.26 -8.84 1.02
C GLY A 89 -1.33 -8.56 -0.04
N GLY A 90 -2.56 -9.03 0.17
CA GLY A 90 -3.70 -8.75 -0.70
C GLY A 90 -4.03 -7.26 -0.79
N MET A 91 -4.06 -6.53 0.34
CA MET A 91 -4.27 -5.09 0.38
C MET A 91 -3.25 -4.32 -0.45
N MET A 92 -1.99 -4.79 -0.51
CA MET A 92 -0.94 -4.16 -1.32
C MET A 92 -1.28 -4.14 -2.81
N SER A 93 -2.06 -5.09 -3.30
CA SER A 93 -2.43 -5.22 -4.72
C SER A 93 -3.87 -4.84 -5.03
N ALA A 94 -4.73 -4.64 -4.02
CA ALA A 94 -6.14 -4.38 -4.21
C ALA A 94 -6.40 -3.09 -5.02
N ASP A 95 -5.65 -2.03 -4.73
CA ASP A 95 -5.73 -0.73 -5.40
C ASP A 95 -4.37 -0.21 -5.94
N MET A 96 -3.30 -1.04 -5.87
CA MET A 96 -2.00 -0.86 -6.53
C MET A 96 -1.36 0.54 -6.33
N GLY A 97 -1.36 1.02 -5.10
CA GLY A 97 -0.83 2.35 -4.72
C GLY A 97 -1.89 3.31 -4.19
N GLY A 98 -3.16 2.87 -4.14
CA GLY A 98 -4.26 3.62 -3.57
C GLY A 98 -4.34 3.55 -2.03
N PRO A 99 -5.49 3.91 -1.46
CA PRO A 99 -5.67 3.98 -0.01
C PRO A 99 -5.43 2.66 0.74
N LEU A 100 -5.88 1.52 0.18
CA LEU A 100 -5.71 0.21 0.81
C LEU A 100 -4.24 -0.22 0.85
N ASN A 101 -3.53 -0.06 -0.27
CA ASN A 101 -2.09 -0.29 -0.36
C ASN A 101 -1.34 0.56 0.67
N LYS A 102 -1.62 1.87 0.70
CA LYS A 102 -0.98 2.79 1.64
C LYS A 102 -1.30 2.49 3.10
N THR A 103 -2.50 2.02 3.39
CA THR A 103 -2.87 1.59 4.75
C THR A 103 -2.06 0.37 5.20
N ALA A 104 -1.96 -0.67 4.35
CA ALA A 104 -1.15 -1.84 4.65
C ALA A 104 0.33 -1.49 4.82
N TYR A 105 0.86 -0.65 3.92
CA TYR A 105 2.25 -0.17 4.00
C TYR A 105 2.53 0.59 5.30
N ALA A 106 1.66 1.52 5.65
CA ALA A 106 1.84 2.31 6.84
C ALA A 106 1.68 1.52 8.13
N PHE A 107 0.83 0.49 8.10
CA PHE A 107 0.75 -0.46 9.18
C PHE A 107 2.10 -1.18 9.36
N GLY A 108 2.70 -1.70 8.29
CA GLY A 108 4.05 -2.28 8.34
C GLY A 108 5.12 -1.32 8.85
N VAL A 109 5.07 -0.04 8.42
CA VAL A 109 5.99 1.01 8.91
C VAL A 109 5.80 1.28 10.41
N ALA A 110 4.55 1.36 10.87
CA ALA A 110 4.25 1.58 12.28
C ALA A 110 4.83 0.46 13.16
N GLU A 111 4.72 -0.80 12.73
CA GLU A 111 5.28 -1.96 13.42
C GLU A 111 6.81 -1.90 13.49
N VAL A 112 7.48 -1.50 12.40
CA VAL A 112 8.94 -1.34 12.39
C VAL A 112 9.40 -0.19 13.29
N THR A 113 8.63 0.89 13.38
CA THR A 113 8.99 2.10 14.15
C THR A 113 8.58 2.04 15.61
N ALA A 114 7.65 1.18 15.99
CA ALA A 114 7.12 1.10 17.36
C ALA A 114 8.13 0.60 18.41
N PHE A 115 9.38 0.30 18.03
CA PHE A 115 10.50 -0.05 18.90
C PHE A 115 10.21 -1.18 19.92
N SER A 116 9.16 -1.95 19.75
CA SER A 116 8.89 -3.05 20.65
C SER A 116 9.58 -4.30 20.13
N ALA A 117 10.66 -4.66 20.80
CA ALA A 117 11.47 -5.85 20.55
C ALA A 117 10.72 -7.18 20.82
N ALA A 118 9.41 -7.17 20.82
CA ALA A 118 8.60 -8.38 20.86
C ALA A 118 8.77 -9.15 19.55
N ALA A 119 9.26 -10.36 19.66
CA ALA A 119 9.49 -11.26 18.53
C ALA A 119 8.22 -11.36 17.67
N GLY A 120 8.35 -11.09 16.36
CA GLY A 120 7.27 -11.24 15.39
C GLY A 120 6.83 -9.96 14.66
N GLN A 121 7.02 -8.79 15.22
CA GLN A 121 6.53 -7.53 14.64
C GLN A 121 7.20 -7.15 13.32
N TYR A 122 8.45 -7.52 13.11
CA TYR A 122 9.15 -7.29 11.84
C TYR A 122 8.62 -8.13 10.67
N GLN A 123 7.83 -9.16 10.94
CA GLN A 123 7.27 -10.05 9.92
C GLN A 123 6.16 -9.36 9.12
N VAL A 124 5.43 -8.46 9.73
CA VAL A 124 4.36 -7.70 9.09
C VAL A 124 4.90 -6.88 7.92
N MET A 125 5.98 -6.14 8.12
CA MET A 125 6.59 -5.35 7.05
C MET A 125 7.15 -6.23 5.93
N ALA A 126 7.71 -7.39 6.26
CA ALA A 126 8.19 -8.34 5.24
C ALA A 126 7.01 -8.89 4.41
N ALA A 127 5.86 -9.21 5.02
CA ALA A 127 4.67 -9.65 4.30
C ALA A 127 4.10 -8.57 3.38
N VAL A 128 4.04 -7.32 3.85
CA VAL A 128 3.65 -6.13 3.06
C VAL A 128 4.59 -5.94 1.87
N MET A 129 5.90 -5.99 2.11
CA MET A 129 6.91 -5.81 1.07
C MET A 129 6.82 -6.94 0.03
N ALA A 130 6.73 -8.20 0.46
CA ALA A 130 6.57 -9.35 -0.42
C ALA A 130 5.30 -9.24 -1.29
N GLY A 131 4.16 -8.92 -0.66
CA GLY A 131 2.88 -8.71 -1.36
C GLY A 131 2.92 -7.59 -2.39
N GLY A 132 3.57 -6.46 -2.08
CA GLY A 132 3.65 -5.32 -2.97
C GLY A 132 4.63 -5.48 -4.15
N MET A 133 5.61 -6.39 -4.03
CA MET A 133 6.53 -6.72 -5.13
C MET A 133 5.86 -7.60 -6.21
N VAL A 134 4.87 -8.39 -5.83
CA VAL A 134 4.22 -9.42 -6.69
C VAL A 134 3.51 -8.86 -7.91
N PRO A 135 2.66 -7.82 -7.85
CA PRO A 135 1.89 -7.35 -9.00
C PRO A 135 2.76 -7.01 -10.21
N PRO A 136 3.76 -6.13 -10.10
CA PRO A 136 4.60 -5.81 -11.26
C PRO A 136 5.45 -7.00 -11.70
N LEU A 137 5.99 -7.84 -10.80
CA LEU A 137 6.77 -9.01 -11.16
C LEU A 137 5.92 -10.05 -11.90
N GLY A 138 4.72 -10.34 -11.41
CA GLY A 138 3.80 -11.27 -12.05
C GLY A 138 3.38 -10.82 -13.44
N ILE A 139 3.11 -9.51 -13.63
CA ILE A 139 2.82 -8.91 -14.93
C ILE A 139 4.04 -8.98 -15.85
N ALA A 140 5.22 -8.67 -15.35
CA ALA A 140 6.47 -8.76 -16.11
C ALA A 140 6.70 -10.18 -16.63
N LEU A 141 6.55 -11.19 -15.77
CA LEU A 141 6.63 -12.60 -16.15
C LEU A 141 5.57 -12.96 -17.19
N CYS A 142 4.31 -12.56 -16.97
CA CYS A 142 3.21 -12.85 -17.89
C CYS A 142 3.44 -12.26 -19.29
N THR A 143 3.82 -10.99 -19.37
CA THR A 143 4.10 -10.30 -20.66
C THR A 143 5.33 -10.83 -21.37
N THR A 144 6.26 -11.43 -20.64
CA THR A 144 7.49 -12.02 -21.20
C THR A 144 7.26 -13.44 -21.72
N LEU A 145 6.49 -14.26 -20.97
CA LEU A 145 6.26 -15.66 -21.31
C LEU A 145 5.09 -15.86 -22.28
N PHE A 146 4.02 -15.07 -22.14
CA PHE A 146 2.83 -15.15 -22.98
C PHE A 146 2.76 -13.99 -23.97
N THR A 147 3.85 -13.78 -24.73
CA THR A 147 4.02 -12.63 -25.64
C THR A 147 2.91 -12.45 -26.66
N SER A 148 2.25 -13.54 -27.10
CA SER A 148 1.18 -13.53 -28.09
C SER A 148 -0.12 -12.88 -27.58
N TYR A 149 -0.28 -12.71 -26.26
CA TYR A 149 -1.49 -12.13 -25.66
C TYR A 149 -1.41 -10.62 -25.48
N PHE A 150 -0.23 -10.05 -25.69
CA PHE A 150 0.05 -8.64 -25.41
C PHE A 150 0.57 -7.90 -26.63
N THR A 151 0.18 -6.63 -26.74
CA THR A 151 0.69 -5.71 -27.75
C THR A 151 2.19 -5.43 -27.51
N GLU A 152 2.87 -4.90 -28.51
CA GLU A 152 4.28 -4.54 -28.40
C GLU A 152 4.52 -3.47 -27.30
N GLU A 153 3.61 -2.51 -27.21
CA GLU A 153 3.62 -1.48 -26.17
C GLU A 153 3.48 -2.07 -24.76
N GLU A 154 2.55 -3.01 -24.58
CA GLU A 154 2.36 -3.70 -23.30
C GLU A 154 3.58 -4.54 -22.93
N ARG A 155 4.19 -5.24 -23.87
CA ARG A 155 5.42 -6.00 -23.64
C ARG A 155 6.58 -5.09 -23.22
N LYS A 156 6.69 -3.90 -23.83
CA LYS A 156 7.72 -2.93 -23.47
C LYS A 156 7.51 -2.39 -22.05
N LYS A 157 6.27 -2.03 -21.70
CA LYS A 157 5.88 -1.62 -20.34
C LYS A 157 6.06 -2.77 -19.34
N GLY A 158 5.71 -4.00 -19.73
CA GLY A 158 5.89 -5.19 -18.91
C GLY A 158 7.35 -5.44 -18.51
N LYS A 159 8.30 -5.16 -19.38
CA LYS A 159 9.74 -5.29 -19.06
C LYS A 159 10.18 -4.31 -17.97
N SER A 160 9.68 -3.09 -17.95
CA SER A 160 10.00 -2.11 -16.89
C SER A 160 9.47 -2.56 -15.52
N ASN A 161 8.43 -3.38 -15.50
CA ASN A 161 7.84 -3.89 -14.27
C ASN A 161 8.77 -4.86 -13.50
N TYR A 162 9.78 -5.45 -14.14
CA TYR A 162 10.81 -6.18 -13.39
C TYR A 162 11.53 -5.28 -12.40
N MET A 163 11.99 -4.11 -12.84
CA MET A 163 12.66 -3.16 -11.96
C MET A 163 11.69 -2.59 -10.91
N MET A 164 10.47 -2.23 -11.32
CA MET A 164 9.47 -1.70 -10.38
C MET A 164 9.13 -2.72 -9.28
N GLY A 165 8.93 -3.99 -9.64
CA GLY A 165 8.67 -5.03 -8.66
C GLY A 165 9.86 -5.32 -7.75
N LEU A 166 11.06 -5.37 -8.28
CA LEU A 166 12.28 -5.55 -7.48
C LEU A 166 12.52 -4.40 -6.50
N THR A 167 12.11 -3.19 -6.84
CA THR A 167 12.21 -2.00 -5.98
C THR A 167 11.03 -1.81 -5.03
N PHE A 168 10.07 -2.74 -5.00
CA PHE A 168 8.85 -2.62 -4.20
C PHE A 168 7.94 -1.46 -4.66
N ASN A 169 7.81 -1.25 -5.96
CA ASN A 169 6.89 -0.26 -6.53
C ASN A 169 5.71 -0.95 -7.22
N THR A 170 4.56 -0.98 -6.55
CA THR A 170 3.34 -1.67 -7.00
C THR A 170 2.66 -0.96 -8.16
N GLU A 171 2.87 0.35 -8.34
CA GLU A 171 2.16 1.20 -9.30
C GLU A 171 2.39 0.81 -10.77
N GLY A 172 3.48 0.08 -11.06
CA GLY A 172 3.74 -0.47 -12.40
C GLY A 172 2.65 -1.41 -12.92
N ALA A 173 1.83 -1.95 -12.03
CA ALA A 173 0.70 -2.81 -12.38
C ALA A 173 -0.54 -2.04 -12.87
N ILE A 174 -0.69 -0.75 -12.53
CA ILE A 174 -1.89 0.06 -12.81
C ILE A 174 -2.30 0.05 -14.28
N PRO A 175 -1.42 0.32 -15.25
CA PRO A 175 -1.82 0.37 -16.66
C PRO A 175 -2.38 -0.95 -17.20
N PHE A 176 -1.95 -2.08 -16.62
CA PHE A 176 -2.45 -3.40 -16.97
C PHE A 176 -3.79 -3.70 -16.30
N ALA A 177 -3.95 -3.29 -15.05
CA ALA A 177 -5.18 -3.46 -14.30
C ALA A 177 -6.35 -2.62 -14.84
N GLU A 178 -6.07 -1.50 -15.50
CA GLU A 178 -7.07 -0.68 -16.19
C GLU A 178 -7.51 -1.32 -17.51
N ARG A 179 -6.60 -1.95 -18.24
CA ARG A 179 -6.91 -2.59 -19.54
C ARG A 179 -7.53 -3.97 -19.40
N HIS A 180 -7.14 -4.72 -18.39
CA HIS A 180 -7.55 -6.12 -18.21
C HIS A 180 -8.13 -6.35 -16.82
N ALA A 181 -9.44 -6.52 -16.73
CA ALA A 181 -10.13 -6.70 -15.44
C ALA A 181 -9.61 -7.92 -14.61
N CYS A 182 -9.12 -8.96 -15.31
CA CYS A 182 -8.58 -10.16 -14.66
C CYS A 182 -7.25 -9.90 -13.91
N VAL A 183 -6.51 -8.84 -14.27
CA VAL A 183 -5.22 -8.50 -13.65
C VAL A 183 -5.37 -8.19 -12.17
N ARG A 184 -6.41 -7.44 -11.79
CA ARG A 184 -6.66 -7.11 -10.37
C ARG A 184 -6.84 -8.37 -9.52
N ALA A 185 -7.68 -9.29 -9.99
CA ALA A 185 -7.93 -10.55 -9.27
C ALA A 185 -6.68 -11.43 -9.21
N ALA A 186 -5.93 -11.51 -10.31
CA ALA A 186 -4.69 -12.26 -10.37
C ALA A 186 -3.63 -11.71 -9.42
N CYS A 187 -3.44 -10.38 -9.39
CA CYS A 187 -2.52 -9.72 -8.48
C CYS A 187 -2.95 -9.89 -7.02
N LEU A 188 -4.25 -9.74 -6.73
CA LEU A 188 -4.79 -9.93 -5.38
C LEU A 188 -4.46 -11.34 -4.84
N LEU A 189 -4.72 -12.36 -5.65
CA LEU A 189 -4.45 -13.75 -5.29
C LEU A 189 -2.95 -13.99 -5.05
N GLY A 190 -2.10 -13.59 -5.99
CA GLY A 190 -0.66 -13.79 -5.87
C GLY A 190 -0.03 -13.03 -4.70
N SER A 191 -0.44 -11.77 -4.48
CA SER A 191 0.04 -10.96 -3.36
C SER A 191 -0.42 -11.51 -2.01
N ALA A 192 -1.67 -11.99 -1.91
CA ALA A 192 -2.16 -12.63 -0.69
C ALA A 192 -1.36 -13.90 -0.36
N VAL A 193 -1.08 -14.74 -1.36
CA VAL A 193 -0.24 -15.93 -1.17
C VAL A 193 1.18 -15.57 -0.78
N SER A 194 1.77 -14.55 -1.41
CA SER A 194 3.12 -14.08 -1.08
C SER A 194 3.22 -13.56 0.36
N GLY A 195 2.27 -12.75 0.80
CA GLY A 195 2.21 -12.26 2.18
C GLY A 195 2.03 -13.40 3.19
N ALA A 196 1.15 -14.36 2.89
CA ALA A 196 0.95 -15.55 3.72
C ALA A 196 2.23 -16.38 3.86
N LEU A 197 2.92 -16.65 2.75
CA LEU A 197 4.18 -17.40 2.73
C LEU A 197 5.31 -16.66 3.44
N SER A 198 5.39 -15.35 3.31
CA SER A 198 6.36 -14.54 4.04
C SER A 198 6.21 -14.70 5.56
N MET A 199 4.97 -14.66 6.07
CA MET A 199 4.68 -14.92 7.48
C MET A 199 4.97 -16.37 7.87
N PHE A 200 4.55 -17.33 7.03
CA PHE A 200 4.81 -18.77 7.26
C PHE A 200 6.30 -19.08 7.39
N PHE A 201 7.15 -18.48 6.55
CA PHE A 201 8.60 -18.64 6.63
C PHE A 201 9.27 -17.80 7.71
N GLY A 202 8.53 -17.05 8.49
CA GLY A 202 9.05 -16.18 9.53
C GLY A 202 9.96 -15.06 9.01
N CYS A 203 9.70 -14.56 7.80
CA CYS A 203 10.50 -13.48 7.22
C CYS A 203 10.23 -12.18 7.97
N GLY A 204 11.28 -11.56 8.50
CA GLY A 204 11.22 -10.26 9.18
C GLY A 204 12.15 -9.25 8.53
N VAL A 205 11.73 -7.98 8.45
CA VAL A 205 12.56 -6.89 7.91
C VAL A 205 12.42 -5.63 8.77
N MET A 206 13.57 -5.03 9.11
CA MET A 206 13.63 -3.84 9.97
C MET A 206 13.57 -2.52 9.20
N VAL A 207 13.50 -2.55 7.89
CA VAL A 207 13.44 -1.36 7.04
C VAL A 207 12.10 -1.29 6.31
N PRO A 208 11.52 -0.09 6.17
CA PRO A 208 10.17 0.05 5.62
C PRO A 208 10.11 -0.07 4.10
N HIS A 209 11.24 0.03 3.41
CA HIS A 209 11.27 0.06 1.94
C HIS A 209 12.59 -0.50 1.40
N GLY A 210 12.62 -0.84 0.09
CA GLY A 210 13.84 -1.22 -0.60
C GLY A 210 13.71 -2.49 -1.45
N GLY A 211 12.73 -3.34 -1.20
CA GLY A 211 12.53 -4.56 -2.00
C GLY A 211 13.76 -5.48 -1.97
N ILE A 212 14.24 -5.85 -3.16
CA ILE A 212 15.41 -6.72 -3.28
C ILE A 212 16.71 -6.10 -2.75
N PHE A 213 16.82 -4.77 -2.75
CA PHE A 213 18.04 -4.09 -2.31
C PHE A 213 18.28 -4.19 -0.81
N VAL A 214 17.30 -4.59 -0.03
CA VAL A 214 17.42 -4.79 1.41
C VAL A 214 17.34 -6.28 1.80
N ILE A 215 17.56 -7.16 0.84
CA ILE A 215 17.43 -8.62 1.04
C ILE A 215 18.31 -9.14 2.18
N TRP A 216 19.51 -8.56 2.37
CA TRP A 216 20.42 -8.92 3.45
C TRP A 216 19.98 -8.45 4.84
N MET A 217 18.97 -7.56 4.92
CA MET A 217 18.36 -7.12 6.17
C MET A 217 17.13 -7.95 6.54
N ILE A 218 16.78 -8.93 5.71
CA ILE A 218 15.65 -9.83 5.95
C ILE A 218 16.17 -11.04 6.74
N SER A 219 15.48 -11.38 7.83
CA SER A 219 15.88 -12.48 8.73
C SER A 219 15.91 -13.85 8.03
N ASN A 220 15.02 -14.07 7.06
CA ASN A 220 14.98 -15.26 6.22
C ASN A 220 14.89 -14.86 4.73
N PRO A 221 16.01 -14.51 4.08
CA PRO A 221 16.01 -14.02 2.70
C PRO A 221 15.59 -15.08 1.68
N ILE A 222 15.90 -16.37 1.92
CA ILE A 222 15.51 -17.46 1.02
C ILE A 222 13.99 -17.66 1.09
N GLY A 223 13.40 -17.68 2.29
CA GLY A 223 11.96 -17.76 2.47
C GLY A 223 11.23 -16.57 1.84
N PHE A 224 11.78 -15.36 1.97
CA PHE A 224 11.24 -14.15 1.35
C PHE A 224 11.23 -14.24 -0.18
N LEU A 225 12.35 -14.62 -0.78
CA LEU A 225 12.45 -14.82 -2.24
C LEU A 225 11.47 -15.90 -2.73
N ALA A 226 11.38 -17.01 -2.01
CA ALA A 226 10.43 -18.08 -2.34
C ALA A 226 8.98 -17.57 -2.30
N ALA A 227 8.62 -16.77 -1.31
CA ALA A 227 7.29 -16.16 -1.19
C ALA A 227 6.98 -15.21 -2.36
N VAL A 228 7.91 -14.32 -2.71
CA VAL A 228 7.77 -13.38 -3.84
C VAL A 228 7.67 -14.12 -5.17
N ILE A 229 8.52 -15.12 -5.39
CA ILE A 229 8.51 -15.92 -6.63
C ILE A 229 7.18 -16.69 -6.74
N ALA A 230 6.75 -17.37 -5.69
CA ALA A 230 5.49 -18.13 -5.69
C ALA A 230 4.30 -17.22 -6.00
N GLY A 231 4.18 -16.07 -5.33
CA GLY A 231 3.13 -15.10 -5.60
C GLY A 231 3.17 -14.56 -7.04
N SER A 232 4.37 -14.25 -7.55
CA SER A 232 4.55 -13.74 -8.92
C SER A 232 4.18 -14.79 -9.97
N VAL A 233 4.52 -16.07 -9.75
CA VAL A 233 4.12 -17.17 -10.64
C VAL A 233 2.62 -17.38 -10.62
N ILE A 234 1.98 -17.33 -9.45
CA ILE A 234 0.51 -17.43 -9.32
C ILE A 234 -0.16 -16.27 -10.07
N THR A 235 0.32 -15.05 -9.89
CA THR A 235 -0.18 -13.87 -10.63
C THR A 235 -0.04 -14.07 -12.14
N MET A 236 1.13 -14.49 -12.60
CA MET A 236 1.40 -14.77 -14.01
C MET A 236 0.43 -15.80 -14.58
N MET A 237 0.24 -16.92 -13.89
CA MET A 237 -0.63 -18.01 -14.36
C MET A 237 -2.11 -17.56 -14.38
N ALA A 238 -2.59 -16.95 -13.30
CA ALA A 238 -3.96 -16.47 -13.21
C ALA A 238 -4.26 -15.39 -14.25
N MET A 239 -3.33 -14.46 -14.48
CA MET A 239 -3.43 -13.43 -15.52
C MET A 239 -3.41 -14.06 -16.93
N GLY A 240 -2.50 -15.01 -17.20
CA GLY A 240 -2.40 -15.68 -18.48
C GLY A 240 -3.68 -16.44 -18.86
N ILE A 241 -4.35 -17.07 -17.91
CA ILE A 241 -5.65 -17.71 -18.10
C ILE A 241 -6.74 -16.68 -18.39
N GLY A 242 -6.74 -15.56 -17.65
CA GLY A 242 -7.76 -14.51 -17.78
C GLY A 242 -7.66 -13.72 -19.09
N VAL A 243 -6.46 -13.42 -19.55
CA VAL A 243 -6.22 -12.68 -20.80
C VAL A 243 -6.52 -13.55 -22.02
N LYS A 244 -6.22 -14.86 -21.99
CA LYS A 244 -6.50 -15.79 -23.10
C LYS A 244 -8.00 -15.93 -23.41
N ARG A 245 -8.88 -15.66 -22.46
CA ARG A 245 -10.33 -15.80 -22.63
C ARG A 245 -11.01 -14.64 -23.35
N LYS A 246 -10.28 -13.63 -23.82
CA LYS A 246 -10.77 -12.57 -24.70
C LYS A 246 -10.41 -12.85 -26.16
#